data_9c44f0bc7f2049bfee853777d8b5a907
#
_entry.id   9c44f0bc7f2049bfee853777d8b5a907
#
_cell.length_a   1.000
_cell.length_b   1.000
_cell.length_c   1.000
_cell.angle_alpha   90.00
_cell.angle_beta   90.00
_cell.angle_gamma   90.00
#
_symmetry.space_group_name_H-M   'P 1'
#
loop_
_entity.id
_entity.type
_entity.pdbx_description
1 polymer ?
#
loop_
_entity_poly.entity_id
_entity_poly.type
_entity_poly.pdbx_seq_one_letter_code
_entity_poly.pdbx_strand_id
1 'polypeptide(L)'
;MNSENSLPLKARIFNIIQIGDKSNRISRAFDIFITVVIFSNIVVTFLQTFSELSFLSGFFHVIEAATLCIFCIEYILRIWTADLLYPSRSRLRSRLCFLISFDGIIDFLTILPFFFLSGFVIFRMLRVARIFHLFRLNSRYDSFNVITTVLYEKRNQIISSVFIVVILMLASSLCMYSVEHDAQPDVFRNAFSGIWWSMSTLLTVGYGDIYPITTLGKVMAICIAYLGVGAVAIPTGIISAGFVEQYQRKSGLSNIKNADIKEIAEILADRRYAGKTIEEIETADQLTIFLILRDNLSVLPQKDTVVK
;
A
#
# COMPACT_ATOMS: atom_id res chain seq x y z
N MET A 1 2.63 4.38 -35.92
CA MET A 1 2.85 2.92 -35.74
C MET A 1 4.28 2.43 -35.98
N ASN A 2 5.27 3.28 -36.23
CA ASN A 2 6.63 2.88 -36.69
C ASN A 2 7.82 3.29 -35.81
N SER A 3 7.64 3.88 -34.62
CA SER A 3 8.79 4.30 -33.77
C SER A 3 9.32 3.21 -32.83
N GLU A 4 8.54 2.18 -32.54
CA GLU A 4 8.95 1.10 -31.62
C GLU A 4 9.96 0.11 -32.25
N ASN A 5 9.97 0.00 -33.58
CA ASN A 5 10.88 -0.92 -34.27
C ASN A 5 12.35 -0.48 -34.29
N SER A 6 12.66 0.75 -33.91
CA SER A 6 14.02 1.30 -33.84
C SER A 6 14.69 1.16 -32.47
N LEU A 7 13.96 0.73 -31.44
CA LEU A 7 14.51 0.58 -30.08
C LEU A 7 15.37 -0.69 -29.97
N PRO A 8 16.48 -0.68 -29.22
CA PRO A 8 17.28 -1.86 -28.95
C PRO A 8 16.42 -2.92 -28.22
N LEU A 9 16.71 -4.23 -28.47
CA LEU A 9 15.96 -5.36 -27.94
C LEU A 9 15.70 -5.25 -26.43
N LYS A 10 16.71 -4.82 -25.70
CA LYS A 10 16.64 -4.62 -24.24
C LYS A 10 15.59 -3.60 -23.84
N ALA A 11 15.51 -2.48 -24.55
CA ALA A 11 14.52 -1.43 -24.27
C ALA A 11 13.09 -1.87 -24.63
N ARG A 12 12.94 -2.68 -25.69
CA ARG A 12 11.63 -3.29 -26.03
C ARG A 12 11.15 -4.23 -24.93
N ILE A 13 12.03 -5.14 -24.47
CA ILE A 13 11.71 -6.07 -23.38
C ILE A 13 11.38 -5.30 -22.11
N PHE A 14 12.16 -4.27 -21.77
CA PHE A 14 11.89 -3.40 -20.64
C PHE A 14 10.49 -2.77 -20.71
N ASN A 15 10.10 -2.19 -21.86
CA ASN A 15 8.78 -1.58 -22.05
C ASN A 15 7.62 -2.60 -21.98
N ILE A 16 7.87 -3.88 -22.30
CA ILE A 16 6.85 -4.92 -22.19
C ILE A 16 6.69 -5.36 -20.73
N ILE A 17 7.81 -5.54 -20.01
CA ILE A 17 7.82 -6.11 -18.65
C ILE A 17 7.55 -5.02 -17.60
N GLN A 18 7.89 -3.76 -17.90
CA GLN A 18 7.64 -2.66 -16.98
C GLN A 18 6.15 -2.36 -16.90
N ILE A 19 5.61 -2.52 -15.70
CA ILE A 19 4.20 -2.24 -15.41
C ILE A 19 3.93 -0.73 -15.51
N GLY A 20 2.90 -0.32 -16.26
CA GLY A 20 2.41 1.07 -16.21
C GLY A 20 2.31 1.82 -17.52
N ASP A 21 2.81 1.30 -18.63
CA ASP A 21 2.61 1.96 -19.93
C ASP A 21 1.21 1.64 -20.48
N LYS A 22 0.27 2.57 -20.29
CA LYS A 22 -1.12 2.44 -20.75
C LYS A 22 -1.23 2.53 -22.29
N SER A 23 -0.21 3.01 -22.97
CA SER A 23 -0.22 3.26 -24.42
C SER A 23 0.09 2.01 -25.23
N ASN A 24 0.86 1.05 -24.68
CA ASN A 24 1.34 -0.12 -25.39
C ASN A 24 0.42 -1.34 -25.20
N ARG A 25 -0.23 -1.81 -26.30
CA ARG A 25 -1.10 -2.99 -26.30
C ARG A 25 -0.36 -4.28 -25.89
N ILE A 26 0.92 -4.40 -26.26
CA ILE A 26 1.74 -5.61 -25.97
C ILE A 26 2.06 -5.65 -24.47
N SER A 27 2.43 -4.55 -23.85
CA SER A 27 2.64 -4.47 -22.40
C SER A 27 1.35 -4.83 -21.64
N ARG A 28 0.20 -4.34 -22.09
CA ARG A 28 -1.10 -4.69 -21.49
C ARG A 28 -1.41 -6.18 -21.60
N ALA A 29 -1.15 -6.79 -22.76
CA ALA A 29 -1.36 -8.23 -22.97
C ALA A 29 -0.45 -9.06 -22.05
N PHE A 30 0.82 -8.65 -21.90
CA PHE A 30 1.76 -9.29 -20.99
C PHE A 30 1.29 -9.22 -19.53
N ASP A 31 0.79 -8.06 -19.10
CA ASP A 31 0.29 -7.90 -17.73
C ASP A 31 -0.95 -8.76 -17.45
N ILE A 32 -1.87 -8.85 -18.43
CA ILE A 32 -3.03 -9.75 -18.32
C ILE A 32 -2.55 -11.19 -18.25
N PHE A 33 -1.59 -11.59 -19.09
CA PHE A 33 -1.01 -12.92 -19.07
C PHE A 33 -0.40 -13.27 -17.71
N ILE A 34 0.46 -12.39 -17.17
CA ILE A 34 1.06 -12.58 -15.83
C ILE A 34 -0.02 -12.64 -14.75
N THR A 35 -1.05 -11.81 -14.84
CA THR A 35 -2.19 -11.85 -13.91
C THR A 35 -2.87 -13.21 -13.91
N VAL A 36 -3.15 -13.75 -15.08
CA VAL A 36 -3.78 -15.07 -15.23
C VAL A 36 -2.86 -16.16 -14.67
N VAL A 37 -1.56 -16.08 -14.92
CA VAL A 37 -0.56 -17.02 -14.38
C VAL A 37 -0.53 -16.99 -12.85
N ILE A 38 -0.50 -15.80 -12.25
CA ILE A 38 -0.54 -15.62 -10.80
C ILE A 38 -1.84 -16.22 -10.23
N PHE A 39 -2.97 -15.86 -10.80
CA PHE A 39 -4.27 -16.34 -10.35
C PHE A 39 -4.39 -17.86 -10.45
N SER A 40 -3.97 -18.44 -11.59
CA SER A 40 -3.94 -19.88 -11.79
C SER A 40 -3.08 -20.59 -10.75
N ASN A 41 -1.91 -20.03 -10.42
CA ASN A 41 -1.03 -20.60 -9.41
C ASN A 41 -1.66 -20.55 -8.01
N ILE A 42 -2.32 -19.47 -7.65
CA ILE A 42 -3.04 -19.33 -6.36
C ILE A 42 -4.17 -20.36 -6.29
N VAL A 43 -4.99 -20.47 -7.34
CA VAL A 43 -6.10 -21.43 -7.41
C VAL A 43 -5.58 -22.86 -7.27
N VAL A 44 -4.52 -23.23 -7.99
CA VAL A 44 -3.90 -24.56 -7.88
C VAL A 44 -3.39 -24.82 -6.47
N THR A 45 -2.69 -23.86 -5.86
CA THR A 45 -2.21 -23.99 -4.49
C THR A 45 -3.37 -24.19 -3.50
N PHE A 46 -4.49 -23.51 -3.72
CA PHE A 46 -5.70 -23.68 -2.91
C PHE A 46 -6.33 -25.07 -3.13
N LEU A 47 -6.49 -25.51 -4.38
CA LEU A 47 -7.06 -26.82 -4.71
C LEU A 47 -6.20 -27.98 -4.21
N GLN A 48 -4.89 -27.83 -4.12
CA GLN A 48 -3.99 -28.83 -3.54
C GLN A 48 -4.23 -29.11 -2.06
N THR A 49 -4.99 -28.25 -1.35
CA THR A 49 -5.33 -28.48 0.06
C THR A 49 -6.47 -29.48 0.24
N PHE A 50 -7.21 -29.79 -0.82
CA PHE A 50 -8.34 -30.74 -0.77
C PHE A 50 -7.86 -32.17 -1.00
N SER A 51 -8.09 -33.04 -0.02
CA SER A 51 -7.74 -34.46 -0.12
C SER A 51 -8.48 -35.21 -1.22
N GLU A 52 -9.72 -34.77 -1.54
CA GLU A 52 -10.57 -35.33 -2.58
C GLU A 52 -9.99 -35.14 -3.98
N LEU A 53 -9.17 -34.11 -4.17
CA LEU A 53 -8.53 -33.77 -5.45
C LEU A 53 -7.13 -34.37 -5.60
N SER A 54 -6.71 -35.29 -4.70
CA SER A 54 -5.39 -35.94 -4.73
C SER A 54 -5.09 -36.67 -6.05
N PHE A 55 -6.10 -37.16 -6.75
CA PHE A 55 -5.96 -37.80 -8.06
C PHE A 55 -5.47 -36.84 -9.16
N LEU A 56 -5.65 -35.51 -8.98
CA LEU A 56 -5.16 -34.46 -9.89
C LEU A 56 -3.79 -33.90 -9.47
N SER A 57 -3.13 -34.47 -8.46
CA SER A 57 -1.86 -33.98 -7.93
C SER A 57 -0.78 -33.82 -8.99
N GLY A 58 -0.67 -34.79 -9.91
CA GLY A 58 0.27 -34.71 -11.03
C GLY A 58 0.00 -33.52 -11.95
N PHE A 59 -1.25 -33.23 -12.26
CA PHE A 59 -1.64 -32.07 -13.07
C PHE A 59 -1.34 -30.76 -12.35
N PHE A 60 -1.64 -30.67 -11.06
CA PHE A 60 -1.32 -29.50 -10.26
C PHE A 60 0.17 -29.22 -10.19
N HIS A 61 1.00 -30.26 -10.04
CA HIS A 61 2.46 -30.10 -10.08
C HIS A 61 2.98 -29.58 -11.42
N VAL A 62 2.40 -30.02 -12.53
CA VAL A 62 2.77 -29.51 -13.86
C VAL A 62 2.44 -28.02 -13.98
N ILE A 63 1.25 -27.58 -13.56
CA ILE A 63 0.89 -26.17 -13.59
C ILE A 63 1.80 -25.37 -12.65
N GLU A 64 2.08 -25.87 -11.46
CA GLU A 64 2.98 -25.20 -10.51
C GLU A 64 4.39 -25.04 -11.10
N ALA A 65 4.95 -26.07 -11.73
CA ALA A 65 6.24 -26.01 -12.40
C ALA A 65 6.24 -25.03 -13.57
N ALA A 66 5.21 -25.07 -14.42
CA ALA A 66 5.09 -24.17 -15.57
C ALA A 66 4.98 -22.70 -15.13
N THR A 67 4.12 -22.39 -14.16
CA THR A 67 3.97 -21.03 -13.63
C THR A 67 5.25 -20.52 -12.97
N LEU A 68 5.97 -21.40 -12.27
CA LEU A 68 7.26 -21.08 -11.67
C LEU A 68 8.32 -20.76 -12.74
N CYS A 69 8.41 -21.55 -13.81
CA CYS A 69 9.31 -21.25 -14.92
C CYS A 69 9.04 -19.85 -15.51
N ILE A 70 7.77 -19.49 -15.67
CA ILE A 70 7.37 -18.16 -16.15
C ILE A 70 7.87 -17.06 -15.17
N PHE A 71 7.68 -17.22 -13.87
CA PHE A 71 8.16 -16.27 -12.87
C PHE A 71 9.69 -16.17 -12.84
N CYS A 72 10.40 -17.27 -12.98
CA CYS A 72 11.87 -17.27 -13.08
C CYS A 72 12.35 -16.47 -14.30
N ILE A 73 11.74 -16.71 -15.46
CA ILE A 73 12.08 -15.99 -16.70
C ILE A 73 11.79 -14.49 -16.52
N GLU A 74 10.63 -14.14 -15.99
CA GLU A 74 10.25 -12.75 -15.70
C GLU A 74 11.28 -12.09 -14.78
N TYR A 75 11.65 -12.73 -13.68
CA TYR A 75 12.61 -12.21 -12.71
C TYR A 75 13.99 -11.98 -13.32
N ILE A 76 14.50 -12.94 -14.09
CA ILE A 76 15.78 -12.81 -14.78
C ILE A 76 15.75 -11.63 -15.77
N LEU A 77 14.68 -11.49 -16.54
CA LEU A 77 14.53 -10.39 -17.49
C LEU A 77 14.44 -9.04 -16.78
N ARG A 78 13.82 -8.94 -15.62
CA ARG A 78 13.76 -7.73 -14.78
C ARG A 78 15.14 -7.36 -14.23
N ILE A 79 15.90 -8.32 -13.72
CA ILE A 79 17.29 -8.09 -13.28
C ILE A 79 18.15 -7.62 -14.46
N TRP A 80 17.96 -8.21 -15.64
CA TRP A 80 18.72 -7.83 -16.83
C TRP A 80 18.41 -6.42 -17.30
N THR A 81 17.16 -5.96 -17.18
CA THR A 81 16.68 -4.63 -17.61
C THR A 81 16.74 -3.58 -16.51
N ALA A 82 17.14 -3.92 -15.29
CA ALA A 82 17.16 -3.04 -14.11
C ALA A 82 18.00 -1.75 -14.28
N ASP A 83 18.99 -1.76 -15.17
CA ASP A 83 19.79 -0.56 -15.49
C ASP A 83 18.98 0.52 -16.25
N LEU A 84 17.92 0.12 -16.95
CA LEU A 84 16.99 1.07 -17.57
C LEU A 84 16.02 1.68 -16.54
N LEU A 85 15.76 0.96 -15.44
CA LEU A 85 14.92 1.46 -14.34
C LEU A 85 15.65 2.51 -13.50
N TYR A 86 16.99 2.39 -13.36
CA TYR A 86 17.85 3.30 -12.58
C TYR A 86 18.96 3.91 -13.43
N PRO A 87 18.66 4.80 -14.40
CA PRO A 87 19.64 5.27 -15.38
C PRO A 87 20.77 6.10 -14.78
N SER A 88 20.58 6.67 -13.59
CA SER A 88 21.61 7.45 -12.88
C SER A 88 22.69 6.61 -12.19
N ARG A 89 22.58 5.28 -12.19
CA ARG A 89 23.48 4.37 -11.49
C ARG A 89 24.26 3.45 -12.44
N SER A 90 25.39 2.91 -11.95
CA SER A 90 26.12 1.88 -12.71
C SER A 90 25.29 0.60 -12.84
N ARG A 91 25.50 -0.18 -13.92
CA ARG A 91 24.74 -1.41 -14.23
C ARG A 91 24.66 -2.38 -13.05
N LEU A 92 25.76 -2.58 -12.32
CA LEU A 92 25.81 -3.47 -11.15
C LEU A 92 24.98 -2.88 -9.97
N ARG A 93 25.13 -1.60 -9.70
CA ARG A 93 24.35 -0.92 -8.64
C ARG A 93 22.85 -0.92 -8.94
N SER A 94 22.46 -0.74 -10.19
CA SER A 94 21.05 -0.81 -10.61
C SER A 94 20.45 -2.19 -10.36
N ARG A 95 21.17 -3.26 -10.69
CA ARG A 95 20.74 -4.64 -10.41
C ARG A 95 20.62 -4.93 -8.92
N LEU A 96 21.62 -4.53 -8.13
CA LEU A 96 21.57 -4.69 -6.66
C LEU A 96 20.42 -3.87 -6.05
N CYS A 97 20.20 -2.65 -6.55
CA CYS A 97 19.09 -1.82 -6.10
C CYS A 97 17.73 -2.47 -6.40
N PHE A 98 17.59 -3.11 -7.58
CA PHE A 98 16.37 -3.86 -7.91
C PHE A 98 16.19 -5.07 -7.00
N LEU A 99 17.24 -5.85 -6.74
CA LEU A 99 17.18 -7.02 -5.84
C LEU A 99 16.71 -6.67 -4.42
N ILE A 100 17.09 -5.50 -3.92
CA ILE A 100 16.72 -5.01 -2.59
C ILE A 100 15.40 -4.20 -2.63
N SER A 101 14.89 -3.87 -3.81
CA SER A 101 13.61 -3.17 -3.95
C SER A 101 12.44 -4.05 -3.51
N PHE A 102 11.32 -3.42 -3.14
CA PHE A 102 10.11 -4.14 -2.76
C PHE A 102 9.67 -5.15 -3.84
N ASP A 103 9.69 -4.73 -5.10
CA ASP A 103 9.33 -5.61 -6.23
C ASP A 103 10.31 -6.77 -6.39
N GLY A 104 11.61 -6.51 -6.30
CA GLY A 104 12.65 -7.54 -6.42
C GLY A 104 12.60 -8.57 -5.30
N ILE A 105 12.31 -8.15 -4.07
CA ILE A 105 12.13 -9.05 -2.91
C ILE A 105 10.89 -9.92 -3.09
N ILE A 106 9.76 -9.35 -3.51
CA ILE A 106 8.54 -10.12 -3.76
C ILE A 106 8.77 -11.17 -4.85
N ASP A 107 9.43 -10.80 -5.95
CA ASP A 107 9.75 -11.74 -7.03
C ASP A 107 10.62 -12.88 -6.53
N PHE A 108 11.65 -12.56 -5.78
CA PHE A 108 12.54 -13.55 -5.18
C PHE A 108 11.79 -14.50 -4.24
N LEU A 109 10.96 -13.95 -3.33
CA LEU A 109 10.18 -14.73 -2.38
C LEU A 109 9.20 -15.69 -3.04
N THR A 110 8.69 -15.37 -4.23
CA THR A 110 7.79 -16.27 -4.96
C THR A 110 8.49 -17.46 -5.59
N ILE A 111 9.76 -17.30 -5.96
CA ILE A 111 10.59 -18.32 -6.58
C ILE A 111 11.29 -19.18 -5.52
N LEU A 112 11.66 -18.57 -4.39
CA LEU A 112 12.43 -19.19 -3.30
C LEU A 112 11.89 -20.55 -2.82
N PRO A 113 10.56 -20.76 -2.60
CA PRO A 113 10.03 -22.01 -2.07
C PRO A 113 10.31 -23.23 -2.94
N PHE A 114 10.58 -23.03 -4.23
CA PHE A 114 10.86 -24.13 -5.14
C PHE A 114 12.27 -24.70 -4.96
N PHE A 115 13.26 -23.85 -4.71
CA PHE A 115 14.64 -24.30 -4.53
C PHE A 115 14.85 -25.05 -3.20
N PHE A 116 13.98 -24.84 -2.22
CA PHE A 116 14.03 -25.48 -0.92
C PHE A 116 12.95 -26.55 -0.78
N LEU A 117 12.99 -27.56 -1.65
CA LEU A 117 12.04 -28.67 -1.72
C LEU A 117 12.00 -29.58 -0.48
N SER A 118 12.97 -29.46 0.43
CA SER A 118 13.11 -30.35 1.57
C SER A 118 12.47 -29.82 2.84
N GLY A 119 11.22 -30.24 3.13
CA GLY A 119 10.71 -30.51 4.49
C GLY A 119 10.36 -29.37 5.42
N PHE A 120 10.91 -28.19 5.29
CA PHE A 120 10.64 -27.10 6.22
C PHE A 120 9.26 -26.46 5.97
N VAL A 121 8.42 -26.46 7.00
CA VAL A 121 7.07 -25.86 6.99
C VAL A 121 7.10 -24.41 6.54
N ILE A 122 8.13 -23.65 6.90
CA ILE A 122 8.29 -22.23 6.56
C ILE A 122 8.32 -21.99 5.05
N PHE A 123 8.95 -22.89 4.26
CA PHE A 123 9.00 -22.74 2.80
C PHE A 123 7.66 -23.05 2.13
N ARG A 124 6.83 -23.91 2.74
CA ARG A 124 5.44 -24.09 2.31
C ARG A 124 4.60 -22.85 2.55
N MET A 125 4.81 -22.18 3.70
CA MET A 125 4.12 -20.92 4.02
C MET A 125 4.54 -19.78 3.08
N LEU A 126 5.79 -19.75 2.60
CA LEU A 126 6.25 -18.74 1.62
C LEU A 126 5.54 -18.85 0.27
N ARG A 127 4.85 -19.96 -0.05
CA ARG A 127 3.99 -20.04 -1.24
C ARG A 127 2.85 -19.02 -1.18
N VAL A 128 2.37 -18.68 0.03
CA VAL A 128 1.36 -17.65 0.23
C VAL A 128 1.89 -16.26 -0.16
N ALA A 129 3.21 -16.04 -0.08
CA ALA A 129 3.84 -14.79 -0.50
C ALA A 129 3.62 -14.48 -2.00
N ARG A 130 3.25 -15.49 -2.81
CA ARG A 130 2.87 -15.29 -4.22
C ARG A 130 1.66 -14.35 -4.37
N ILE A 131 0.79 -14.28 -3.37
CA ILE A 131 -0.32 -13.32 -3.34
C ILE A 131 0.19 -11.87 -3.45
N PHE A 132 1.38 -11.58 -2.92
CA PHE A 132 1.98 -10.25 -3.01
C PHE A 132 2.30 -9.83 -4.45
N HIS A 133 2.44 -10.77 -5.39
CA HIS A 133 2.51 -10.42 -6.81
C HIS A 133 1.28 -9.66 -7.33
N LEU A 134 0.10 -9.90 -6.74
CA LEU A 134 -1.11 -9.15 -7.10
C LEU A 134 -1.00 -7.67 -6.77
N PHE A 135 -0.21 -7.27 -5.79
CA PHE A 135 0.01 -5.86 -5.47
C PHE A 135 0.70 -5.08 -6.59
N ARG A 136 1.43 -5.76 -7.49
CA ARG A 136 2.01 -5.13 -8.68
C ARG A 136 0.97 -4.64 -9.67
N LEU A 137 -0.08 -5.41 -9.86
CA LEU A 137 -1.17 -5.03 -10.76
C LEU A 137 -1.82 -3.74 -10.31
N ASN A 138 -1.74 -3.48 -9.05
CA ASN A 138 -2.38 -2.41 -8.34
C ASN A 138 -1.66 -1.06 -8.49
N SER A 139 -0.37 -1.05 -8.87
CA SER A 139 0.35 0.19 -9.18
C SER A 139 -0.25 0.96 -10.37
N ARG A 140 -1.13 0.30 -11.16
CA ARG A 140 -1.89 0.89 -12.28
C ARG A 140 -3.16 1.61 -11.86
N TYR A 141 -3.70 1.28 -10.71
CA TYR A 141 -4.95 1.86 -10.24
C TYR A 141 -4.64 3.06 -9.35
N ASP A 142 -5.07 4.23 -9.76
CA ASP A 142 -4.96 5.47 -8.98
C ASP A 142 -5.52 5.30 -7.55
N SER A 143 -6.48 4.41 -7.38
CA SER A 143 -7.08 4.12 -6.08
C SER A 143 -6.09 3.53 -5.08
N PHE A 144 -5.14 2.69 -5.54
CA PHE A 144 -4.16 2.09 -4.63
C PHE A 144 -3.03 3.06 -4.28
N ASN A 145 -2.67 3.91 -5.23
CA ASN A 145 -1.74 5.00 -4.96
C ASN A 145 -2.29 5.94 -3.89
N VAL A 146 -3.62 6.15 -3.85
CA VAL A 146 -4.28 6.91 -2.79
C VAL A 146 -4.12 6.22 -1.43
N ILE A 147 -4.34 4.90 -1.37
CA ILE A 147 -4.18 4.13 -0.12
C ILE A 147 -2.74 4.23 0.41
N THR A 148 -1.75 3.95 -0.44
CA THR A 148 -0.33 4.01 -0.03
C THR A 148 0.09 5.42 0.36
N THR A 149 -0.40 6.44 -0.34
CA THR A 149 -0.11 7.84 -0.02
C THR A 149 -0.70 8.21 1.35
N VAL A 150 -1.95 7.87 1.62
CA VAL A 150 -2.60 8.13 2.93
C VAL A 150 -1.86 7.42 4.05
N LEU A 151 -1.53 6.13 3.89
CA LEU A 151 -0.78 5.38 4.89
C LEU A 151 0.60 5.98 5.15
N TYR A 152 1.28 6.44 4.11
CA TYR A 152 2.59 7.08 4.25
C TYR A 152 2.50 8.47 4.90
N GLU A 153 1.57 9.31 4.48
CA GLU A 153 1.36 10.66 5.04
C GLU A 153 0.94 10.59 6.52
N LYS A 154 0.05 9.67 6.86
CA LYS A 154 -0.48 9.50 8.23
C LYS A 154 0.30 8.50 9.08
N ARG A 155 1.44 7.96 8.58
CA ARG A 155 2.19 6.89 9.27
C ARG A 155 2.52 7.19 10.74
N ASN A 156 2.94 8.40 11.07
CA ASN A 156 3.31 8.76 12.43
C ASN A 156 2.10 8.70 13.38
N GLN A 157 0.95 9.17 12.91
CA GLN A 157 -0.30 9.13 13.65
C GLN A 157 -0.81 7.69 13.82
N ILE A 158 -0.72 6.89 12.74
CA ILE A 158 -1.09 5.47 12.76
C ILE A 158 -0.18 4.69 13.73
N ILE A 159 1.14 4.87 13.66
CA ILE A 159 2.09 4.21 14.57
C ILE A 159 1.81 4.59 16.02
N SER A 160 1.56 5.87 16.31
CA SER A 160 1.23 6.32 17.65
C SER A 160 -0.07 5.72 18.17
N SER A 161 -1.10 5.60 17.34
CA SER A 161 -2.38 4.97 17.72
C SER A 161 -2.23 3.46 17.94
N VAL A 162 -1.48 2.76 17.09
CA VAL A 162 -1.18 1.33 17.27
C VAL A 162 -0.38 1.12 18.55
N PHE A 163 0.57 2.00 18.88
CA PHE A 163 1.33 1.93 20.12
C PHE A 163 0.43 2.04 21.37
N ILE A 164 -0.58 2.94 21.34
CA ILE A 164 -1.58 3.03 22.42
C ILE A 164 -2.35 1.72 22.56
N VAL A 165 -2.78 1.10 21.44
CA VAL A 165 -3.49 -0.20 21.45
C VAL A 165 -2.60 -1.29 22.06
N VAL A 166 -1.30 -1.32 21.71
CA VAL A 166 -0.35 -2.30 22.26
C VAL A 166 -0.17 -2.11 23.78
N ILE A 167 -0.02 -0.87 24.25
CA ILE A 167 0.07 -0.59 25.69
C ILE A 167 -1.20 -1.05 26.40
N LEU A 168 -2.38 -0.72 25.85
CA LEU A 168 -3.66 -1.13 26.44
C LEU A 168 -3.79 -2.66 26.47
N MET A 169 -3.35 -3.34 25.42
CA MET A 169 -3.33 -4.80 25.34
C MET A 169 -2.44 -5.41 26.43
N LEU A 170 -1.23 -4.89 26.62
CA LEU A 170 -0.31 -5.38 27.66
C LEU A 170 -0.86 -5.12 29.07
N ALA A 171 -1.39 -3.92 29.32
CA ALA A 171 -2.02 -3.59 30.58
C ALA A 171 -3.22 -4.49 30.89
N SER A 172 -4.10 -4.68 29.91
CA SER A 172 -5.27 -5.56 30.04
C SER A 172 -4.87 -7.03 30.28
N SER A 173 -3.81 -7.47 29.61
CA SER A 173 -3.25 -8.82 29.80
C SER A 173 -2.79 -9.06 31.25
N LEU A 174 -1.99 -8.13 31.77
CA LEU A 174 -1.48 -8.23 33.15
C LEU A 174 -2.60 -8.15 34.18
N CYS A 175 -3.54 -7.21 33.97
CA CYS A 175 -4.71 -7.08 34.84
C CYS A 175 -5.54 -8.37 34.85
N MET A 176 -5.85 -8.92 33.70
CA MET A 176 -6.68 -10.15 33.62
C MET A 176 -5.93 -11.36 34.18
N TYR A 177 -4.64 -11.48 33.89
CA TYR A 177 -3.81 -12.53 34.49
C TYR A 177 -3.86 -12.45 36.01
N SER A 178 -3.67 -11.27 36.61
CA SER A 178 -3.68 -11.10 38.09
C SER A 178 -4.99 -11.46 38.77
N VAL A 179 -6.12 -11.35 38.04
CA VAL A 179 -7.46 -11.60 38.60
C VAL A 179 -7.92 -13.02 38.35
N GLU A 180 -7.55 -13.62 37.22
CA GLU A 180 -8.09 -14.91 36.78
C GLU A 180 -7.15 -16.10 37.01
N HIS A 181 -5.83 -15.85 37.18
CA HIS A 181 -4.85 -16.94 37.29
C HIS A 181 -5.17 -17.92 38.43
N ASP A 182 -5.51 -17.42 39.60
CA ASP A 182 -5.81 -18.30 40.79
C ASP A 182 -7.10 -19.10 40.58
N ALA A 183 -8.07 -18.55 39.83
CA ALA A 183 -9.35 -19.21 39.57
C ALA A 183 -9.27 -20.22 38.41
N GLN A 184 -8.40 -19.95 37.43
CA GLN A 184 -8.22 -20.81 36.24
C GLN A 184 -6.76 -20.83 35.76
N PRO A 185 -5.86 -21.49 36.51
CA PRO A 185 -4.42 -21.48 36.24
C PRO A 185 -4.05 -22.16 34.93
N ASP A 186 -4.85 -23.10 34.45
CA ASP A 186 -4.64 -23.80 33.17
C ASP A 186 -4.98 -22.95 31.96
N VAL A 187 -5.82 -21.93 32.11
CA VAL A 187 -6.26 -21.03 31.04
C VAL A 187 -5.40 -19.77 31.01
N PHE A 188 -5.34 -19.04 32.15
CA PHE A 188 -4.45 -17.89 32.33
C PHE A 188 -3.11 -18.32 32.95
N ARG A 189 -2.36 -19.18 32.23
CA ARG A 189 -1.10 -19.75 32.73
C ARG A 189 -0.02 -18.69 33.00
N ASN A 190 0.01 -17.66 32.16
CA ASN A 190 0.98 -16.57 32.23
C ASN A 190 0.42 -15.32 31.53
N ALA A 191 1.15 -14.22 31.58
CA ALA A 191 0.75 -12.99 30.92
C ALA A 191 0.56 -13.14 29.39
N PHE A 192 1.21 -14.13 28.75
CA PHE A 192 1.06 -14.35 27.30
C PHE A 192 -0.34 -14.88 26.94
N SER A 193 -0.92 -15.77 27.75
CA SER A 193 -2.34 -16.17 27.59
C SER A 193 -3.29 -14.99 27.79
N GLY A 194 -2.95 -14.06 28.68
CA GLY A 194 -3.65 -12.80 28.84
C GLY A 194 -3.56 -11.89 27.61
N ILE A 195 -2.40 -11.85 26.89
CA ILE A 195 -2.26 -11.11 25.63
C ILE A 195 -3.22 -11.66 24.57
N TRP A 196 -3.31 -12.98 24.43
CA TRP A 196 -4.23 -13.61 23.50
C TRP A 196 -5.68 -13.21 23.76
N TRP A 197 -6.11 -13.28 25.01
CA TRP A 197 -7.44 -12.85 25.41
C TRP A 197 -7.65 -11.35 25.16
N SER A 198 -6.70 -10.51 25.57
CA SER A 198 -6.79 -9.05 25.41
C SER A 198 -6.86 -8.64 23.94
N MET A 199 -6.02 -9.25 23.09
CA MET A 199 -6.04 -9.01 21.65
C MET A 199 -7.40 -9.36 21.05
N SER A 200 -7.93 -10.55 21.39
CA SER A 200 -9.23 -11.04 20.92
C SER A 200 -10.37 -10.10 21.34
N THR A 201 -10.32 -9.58 22.57
CA THR A 201 -11.35 -8.70 23.14
C THR A 201 -11.23 -7.26 22.61
N LEU A 202 -10.02 -6.68 22.66
CA LEU A 202 -9.79 -5.29 22.22
C LEU A 202 -10.03 -5.10 20.72
N LEU A 203 -9.64 -6.07 19.90
CA LEU A 203 -9.89 -6.05 18.45
C LEU A 203 -11.29 -6.56 18.09
N THR A 204 -12.15 -6.79 19.07
CA THR A 204 -13.55 -7.22 18.88
C THR A 204 -13.71 -8.55 18.12
N VAL A 205 -12.71 -9.46 18.18
CA VAL A 205 -12.75 -10.77 17.52
C VAL A 205 -13.58 -11.75 18.36
N GLY A 206 -13.27 -11.90 19.68
CA GLY A 206 -14.04 -12.68 20.62
C GLY A 206 -14.08 -14.18 20.32
N TYR A 207 -12.92 -14.86 20.18
CA TYR A 207 -12.86 -16.30 19.89
C TYR A 207 -13.62 -17.15 20.92
N GLY A 208 -13.68 -16.72 22.19
CA GLY A 208 -14.41 -17.41 23.24
C GLY A 208 -13.69 -18.64 23.82
N ASP A 209 -12.46 -18.89 23.42
CA ASP A 209 -11.60 -19.96 23.92
C ASP A 209 -11.00 -19.62 25.29
N ILE A 210 -10.76 -18.35 25.57
CA ILE A 210 -10.33 -17.80 26.86
C ILE A 210 -11.30 -16.71 27.28
N TYR A 211 -11.82 -16.76 28.49
CA TYR A 211 -12.75 -15.75 29.02
C TYR A 211 -12.68 -15.71 30.56
N PRO A 212 -13.01 -14.56 31.19
CA PRO A 212 -13.00 -14.42 32.65
C PRO A 212 -14.17 -15.17 33.30
N ILE A 213 -13.90 -15.90 34.39
CA ILE A 213 -14.92 -16.60 35.20
C ILE A 213 -15.23 -15.86 36.48
N THR A 214 -14.25 -15.15 37.08
CA THR A 214 -14.45 -14.41 38.32
C THR A 214 -15.37 -13.19 38.13
N THR A 215 -16.06 -12.76 39.14
CA THR A 215 -16.92 -11.58 39.10
C THR A 215 -16.09 -10.32 38.81
N LEU A 216 -14.92 -10.20 39.46
CA LEU A 216 -14.02 -9.05 39.23
C LEU A 216 -13.47 -9.07 37.80
N GLY A 217 -13.03 -10.23 37.27
CA GLY A 217 -12.58 -10.38 35.91
C GLY A 217 -13.64 -10.00 34.88
N LYS A 218 -14.91 -10.37 35.10
CA LYS A 218 -16.04 -9.98 34.23
C LYS A 218 -16.26 -8.49 34.22
N VAL A 219 -16.21 -7.80 35.37
CA VAL A 219 -16.33 -6.34 35.44
C VAL A 219 -15.18 -5.68 34.73
N MET A 220 -13.94 -6.15 34.96
CA MET A 220 -12.76 -5.62 34.24
C MET A 220 -12.85 -5.85 32.73
N ALA A 221 -13.33 -7.03 32.30
CA ALA A 221 -13.52 -7.32 30.89
C ALA A 221 -14.49 -6.34 30.21
N ILE A 222 -15.57 -5.95 30.88
CA ILE A 222 -16.49 -4.93 30.38
C ILE A 222 -15.77 -3.59 30.18
N CYS A 223 -15.02 -3.14 31.18
CA CYS A 223 -14.25 -1.88 31.09
C CYS A 223 -13.21 -1.94 29.96
N ILE A 224 -12.47 -3.05 29.85
CA ILE A 224 -11.45 -3.27 28.83
C ILE A 224 -12.08 -3.28 27.42
N ALA A 225 -13.25 -3.92 27.26
CA ALA A 225 -13.95 -3.95 25.99
C ALA A 225 -14.38 -2.54 25.53
N TYR A 226 -14.90 -1.72 26.42
CA TYR A 226 -15.23 -0.33 26.11
C TYR A 226 -13.99 0.49 25.70
N LEU A 227 -12.89 0.35 26.44
CA LEU A 227 -11.62 1.00 26.09
C LEU A 227 -11.10 0.51 24.74
N GLY A 228 -11.25 -0.79 24.45
CA GLY A 228 -10.84 -1.41 23.20
C GLY A 228 -11.55 -0.82 22.00
N VAL A 229 -12.87 -0.70 22.03
CA VAL A 229 -13.66 -0.07 20.96
C VAL A 229 -13.17 1.35 20.68
N GLY A 230 -12.95 2.15 21.74
CA GLY A 230 -12.41 3.50 21.60
C GLY A 230 -11.01 3.54 21.00
N ALA A 231 -10.12 2.65 21.46
CA ALA A 231 -8.73 2.60 21.00
C ALA A 231 -8.61 2.19 19.53
N VAL A 232 -9.41 1.23 19.05
CA VAL A 232 -9.41 0.76 17.65
C VAL A 232 -10.07 1.77 16.71
N ALA A 233 -10.99 2.59 17.21
CA ALA A 233 -11.62 3.65 16.42
C ALA A 233 -10.61 4.73 15.98
N ILE A 234 -9.54 4.97 16.77
CA ILE A 234 -8.56 6.03 16.49
C ILE A 234 -7.81 5.77 15.16
N PRO A 235 -7.08 4.64 14.95
CA PRO A 235 -6.39 4.39 13.68
C PRO A 235 -7.36 4.34 12.49
N THR A 236 -8.55 3.79 12.67
CA THR A 236 -9.59 3.75 11.63
C THR A 236 -10.04 5.17 11.24
N GLY A 237 -10.26 6.04 12.23
CA GLY A 237 -10.61 7.44 12.00
C GLY A 237 -9.51 8.22 11.27
N ILE A 238 -8.23 8.01 11.65
CA ILE A 238 -7.08 8.66 11.00
C ILE A 238 -7.00 8.26 9.52
N ILE A 239 -7.16 6.97 9.21
CA ILE A 239 -7.12 6.45 7.84
C ILE A 239 -8.30 7.01 7.04
N SER A 240 -9.51 6.99 7.59
CA SER A 240 -10.72 7.52 6.94
C SER A 240 -10.60 9.01 6.63
N ALA A 241 -10.11 9.80 7.59
CA ALA A 241 -9.87 11.23 7.39
C ALA A 241 -8.82 11.48 6.30
N GLY A 242 -7.75 10.68 6.26
CA GLY A 242 -6.73 10.76 5.22
C GLY A 242 -7.29 10.48 3.82
N PHE A 243 -8.20 9.52 3.68
CA PHE A 243 -8.88 9.26 2.41
C PHE A 243 -9.74 10.45 1.97
N VAL A 244 -10.55 11.01 2.87
CA VAL A 244 -11.38 12.18 2.56
C VAL A 244 -10.51 13.34 2.08
N GLU A 245 -9.41 13.61 2.78
CA GLU A 245 -8.44 14.67 2.41
C GLU A 245 -7.87 14.44 1.00
N GLN A 246 -7.44 13.22 0.67
CA GLN A 246 -6.91 12.90 -0.66
C GLN A 246 -7.96 13.02 -1.77
N TYR A 247 -9.19 12.62 -1.51
CA TYR A 247 -10.29 12.80 -2.46
C TYR A 247 -10.60 14.27 -2.71
N GLN A 248 -10.61 15.09 -1.66
CA GLN A 248 -10.83 16.53 -1.78
C GLN A 248 -9.71 17.22 -2.57
N ARG A 249 -8.44 16.84 -2.33
CA ARG A 249 -7.31 17.34 -3.12
C ARG A 249 -7.45 16.99 -4.61
N LYS A 250 -7.80 15.74 -4.93
CA LYS A 250 -8.03 15.31 -6.31
C LYS A 250 -9.21 16.04 -6.97
N SER A 251 -10.32 16.22 -6.25
CA SER A 251 -11.51 16.93 -6.74
C SER A 251 -11.23 18.42 -6.93
N GLY A 252 -10.49 19.06 -6.04
CA GLY A 252 -10.05 20.45 -6.18
C GLY A 252 -9.19 20.66 -7.44
N LEU A 253 -8.22 19.79 -7.66
CA LEU A 253 -7.40 19.81 -8.89
C LEU A 253 -8.20 19.48 -10.16
N SER A 254 -9.22 18.60 -10.05
CA SER A 254 -10.12 18.29 -11.18
C SER A 254 -11.01 19.48 -11.52
N ASN A 255 -11.52 20.19 -10.52
CA ASN A 255 -12.32 21.38 -10.72
C ASN A 255 -11.50 22.55 -11.34
N ILE A 256 -10.23 22.66 -10.96
CA ILE A 256 -9.30 23.63 -11.57
C ILE A 256 -8.99 23.23 -13.02
N LYS A 257 -8.79 21.93 -13.32
CA LYS A 257 -8.57 21.44 -14.69
C LYS A 257 -9.81 21.56 -15.60
N ASN A 258 -11.02 21.48 -15.03
CA ASN A 258 -12.28 21.57 -15.77
C ASN A 258 -12.81 23.00 -15.88
N ALA A 259 -12.36 23.93 -15.04
CA ALA A 259 -12.47 25.35 -15.34
C ALA A 259 -11.55 25.58 -16.53
N ASP A 260 -12.02 26.26 -17.57
CA ASP A 260 -11.29 26.60 -18.80
C ASP A 260 -10.00 27.42 -18.56
N ILE A 261 -9.18 26.99 -17.60
CA ILE A 261 -7.87 27.57 -17.25
C ILE A 261 -6.90 27.03 -18.29
N LYS A 262 -6.68 27.80 -19.33
CA LYS A 262 -5.78 27.45 -20.42
C LYS A 262 -4.31 27.36 -19.98
N GLU A 263 -3.93 28.13 -18.97
CA GLU A 263 -2.56 28.14 -18.45
C GLU A 263 -2.53 28.74 -17.03
N ILE A 264 -1.78 28.13 -16.11
CA ILE A 264 -1.41 28.75 -14.83
C ILE A 264 0.05 29.17 -14.98
N ALA A 265 0.29 30.45 -14.98
CA ALA A 265 1.64 31.00 -15.06
C ALA A 265 1.95 31.84 -13.82
N GLU A 266 3.17 31.75 -13.33
CA GLU A 266 3.71 32.67 -12.34
C GLU A 266 4.23 33.91 -13.09
N ILE A 267 3.64 35.03 -12.82
CA ILE A 267 4.01 36.31 -13.46
C ILE A 267 4.63 37.21 -12.40
N LEU A 268 5.85 37.67 -12.66
CA LEU A 268 6.47 38.70 -11.84
C LEU A 268 5.76 40.04 -12.12
N ALA A 269 5.28 40.68 -11.04
CA ALA A 269 4.65 41.98 -11.13
C ALA A 269 5.67 43.03 -11.70
N ASP A 270 5.43 43.49 -12.91
CA ASP A 270 6.20 44.54 -13.54
C ASP A 270 5.67 45.93 -13.13
N ARG A 271 6.44 46.97 -13.32
CA ARG A 271 6.06 48.38 -13.06
C ARG A 271 4.74 48.82 -13.70
N ARG A 272 4.28 48.09 -14.74
CA ARG A 272 2.98 48.29 -15.37
C ARG A 272 1.78 48.04 -14.44
N TYR A 273 1.96 47.24 -13.45
CA TYR A 273 0.91 46.85 -12.47
C TYR A 273 0.97 47.63 -11.17
N ALA A 274 2.06 48.41 -10.96
CA ALA A 274 2.23 49.17 -9.73
C ALA A 274 1.14 50.27 -9.62
N GLY A 275 0.47 50.31 -8.48
CA GLY A 275 -0.61 51.25 -8.18
C GLY A 275 -1.98 50.87 -8.71
N LYS A 276 -2.12 49.79 -9.46
CA LYS A 276 -3.42 49.26 -9.93
C LYS A 276 -4.05 48.30 -8.95
N THR A 277 -5.36 48.27 -8.95
CA THR A 277 -6.10 47.25 -8.20
C THR A 277 -6.11 45.90 -8.93
N ILE A 278 -6.32 44.80 -8.18
CA ILE A 278 -6.42 43.45 -8.77
C ILE A 278 -7.55 43.39 -9.81
N GLU A 279 -8.70 44.03 -9.55
CA GLU A 279 -9.84 44.09 -10.46
C GLU A 279 -9.51 44.77 -11.79
N GLU A 280 -8.73 45.85 -11.73
CA GLU A 280 -8.24 46.54 -12.94
C GLU A 280 -7.30 45.70 -13.78
N ILE A 281 -6.41 44.94 -13.15
CA ILE A 281 -5.47 44.03 -13.79
C ILE A 281 -6.18 42.84 -14.41
N GLU A 282 -7.05 42.19 -13.68
CA GLU A 282 -7.84 41.05 -14.15
C GLU A 282 -8.71 41.42 -15.35
N THR A 283 -9.29 42.62 -15.36
CA THR A 283 -10.16 43.10 -16.42
C THR A 283 -9.35 43.49 -17.66
N ALA A 284 -8.17 44.14 -17.49
CA ALA A 284 -7.34 44.60 -18.58
C ALA A 284 -6.65 43.47 -19.35
N ASP A 285 -6.14 42.47 -18.63
CA ASP A 285 -5.33 41.39 -19.20
C ASP A 285 -6.14 40.08 -19.37
N GLN A 286 -7.45 40.07 -19.06
CA GLN A 286 -8.35 38.89 -19.15
C GLN A 286 -7.80 37.66 -18.39
N LEU A 287 -7.24 37.89 -17.23
CA LEU A 287 -6.66 36.85 -16.38
C LEU A 287 -7.33 36.86 -15.02
N THR A 288 -7.15 35.79 -14.24
CA THR A 288 -7.63 35.70 -12.86
C THR A 288 -6.45 35.45 -11.93
N ILE A 289 -6.29 36.29 -10.92
CA ILE A 289 -5.19 36.19 -9.97
C ILE A 289 -5.64 35.37 -8.76
N PHE A 290 -5.03 34.19 -8.59
CA PHE A 290 -5.37 33.27 -7.50
C PHE A 290 -4.55 33.49 -6.23
N LEU A 291 -3.34 33.99 -6.36
CA LEU A 291 -2.40 34.16 -5.25
C LEU A 291 -1.39 35.27 -5.54
N ILE A 292 -1.10 36.05 -4.55
CA ILE A 292 -0.04 37.08 -4.60
C ILE A 292 1.06 36.64 -3.63
N LEU A 293 2.29 36.54 -4.15
CA LEU A 293 3.49 36.31 -3.33
C LEU A 293 4.19 37.66 -3.08
N ARG A 294 4.28 38.05 -1.82
CA ARG A 294 4.98 39.29 -1.42
C ARG A 294 5.90 38.96 -0.24
N ASP A 295 7.20 39.21 -0.38
CA ASP A 295 8.21 39.00 0.68
C ASP A 295 8.11 37.60 1.35
N ASN A 296 7.94 36.52 0.56
CA ASN A 296 7.71 35.12 0.99
C ASN A 296 6.38 34.89 1.73
N LEU A 297 5.47 35.81 1.74
CA LEU A 297 4.11 35.65 2.26
C LEU A 297 3.12 35.46 1.13
N SER A 298 2.27 34.46 1.27
CA SER A 298 1.16 34.20 0.34
C SER A 298 -0.06 35.00 0.77
N VAL A 299 -0.54 35.89 -0.09
CA VAL A 299 -1.70 36.74 0.18
C VAL A 299 -2.80 36.37 -0.83
N LEU A 300 -4.00 36.11 -0.31
CA LEU A 300 -5.18 35.91 -1.17
C LEU A 300 -5.59 37.26 -1.77
N PRO A 301 -5.75 37.35 -3.10
CA PRO A 301 -6.15 38.57 -3.75
C PRO A 301 -7.57 38.96 -3.35
N GLN A 302 -7.75 40.24 -2.98
CA GLN A 302 -9.06 40.87 -2.89
C GLN A 302 -9.17 41.88 -4.02
N LYS A 303 -10.36 42.13 -4.54
CA LYS A 303 -10.59 42.97 -5.73
C LYS A 303 -10.00 44.38 -5.58
N ASP A 304 -9.99 44.89 -4.39
CA ASP A 304 -9.48 46.22 -3.99
C ASP A 304 -7.99 46.22 -3.59
N THR A 305 -7.34 45.06 -3.60
CA THR A 305 -5.90 44.94 -3.28
C THR A 305 -5.07 45.66 -4.32
N VAL A 306 -4.25 46.62 -3.91
CA VAL A 306 -3.37 47.39 -4.76
C VAL A 306 -2.00 46.72 -4.85
N VAL A 307 -1.48 46.55 -6.09
CA VAL A 307 -0.13 46.07 -6.34
C VAL A 307 0.86 47.21 -6.10
N LYS A 308 1.77 47.01 -5.12
CA LYS A 308 2.79 48.01 -4.74
C LYS A 308 4.07 47.79 -5.53
#